data_bc5fa085bce6fd53c7042ce81c68ac75
#
_entry.id   bc5fa085bce6fd53c7042ce81c68ac75
#
_cell.length_a   1.000
_cell.length_b   1.000
_cell.length_c   1.000
_cell.angle_alpha   90.00
_cell.angle_beta   90.00
_cell.angle_gamma   90.00
#
_symmetry.space_group_name_H-M   'P 1'
#
loop_
_entity.id
_entity.type
_entity.pdbx_description
1 polymer ?
#
loop_
_entity_poly.entity_id
_entity_poly.type
_entity_poly.pdbx_seq_one_letter_code
_entity_poly.pdbx_strand_id
1 'polypeptide(L)'
;KAISTQTKEKQQSVSGANQDLLHVDASTVDKTIPVTTVKAVSSSSLRGLHVFIGSSDAVTFLAKNDLSGYKETSFDHKDTITGHTRTIEFTHKQALGATVVFHTIVPVKSGEVTVYKVDANNNKIQIAKTISTVNGQVCFPITETATYVLEY
;
A
#
# COMPACT_ATOMS: atom_id res chain seq x y z
N LYS A 1 -7.30 -12.36 11.73
CA LYS A 1 -7.15 -11.45 12.89
C LYS A 1 -7.09 -10.00 12.42
N ALA A 2 -7.62 -9.11 13.22
CA ALA A 2 -7.60 -7.68 12.94
C ALA A 2 -6.16 -7.14 12.83
N ILE A 3 -5.97 -6.06 12.08
CA ILE A 3 -4.65 -5.45 11.87
C ILE A 3 -4.00 -5.08 13.20
N SER A 4 -4.74 -4.43 14.11
CA SER A 4 -4.21 -4.01 15.41
C SER A 4 -3.77 -5.20 16.28
N THR A 5 -4.52 -6.28 16.24
CA THR A 5 -4.19 -7.51 16.99
C THR A 5 -2.93 -8.16 16.45
N GLN A 6 -2.82 -8.33 15.13
CA GLN A 6 -1.63 -8.88 14.50
C GLN A 6 -0.39 -8.03 14.79
N THR A 7 -0.56 -6.72 14.74
CA THR A 7 0.55 -5.79 14.99
C THR A 7 1.08 -5.95 16.41
N LYS A 8 0.21 -5.99 17.40
CA LYS A 8 0.62 -6.19 18.80
C LYS A 8 1.35 -7.51 19.01
N GLU A 9 0.79 -8.60 18.47
CA GLU A 9 1.39 -9.93 18.61
C GLU A 9 2.77 -9.98 17.97
N LYS A 10 2.93 -9.41 16.79
CA LYS A 10 4.19 -9.43 16.06
C LYS A 10 5.24 -8.51 16.69
N GLN A 11 4.84 -7.36 17.21
CA GLN A 11 5.75 -6.47 17.93
C GLN A 11 6.31 -7.13 19.18
N GLN A 12 5.53 -7.94 19.86
CA GLN A 12 5.97 -8.66 21.04
C GLN A 12 6.96 -9.78 20.71
N SER A 13 6.87 -10.34 19.52
CA SER A 13 7.77 -11.43 19.08
C SER A 13 9.07 -10.95 18.46
N VAL A 14 9.19 -9.67 18.14
CA VAL A 14 10.37 -9.09 17.50
C VAL A 14 11.32 -8.56 18.57
N SER A 15 12.57 -9.00 18.55
CA SER A 15 13.61 -8.44 19.44
C SER A 15 13.97 -7.02 18.98
N GLY A 16 14.25 -6.12 19.94
CA GLY A 16 14.38 -4.69 19.71
C GLY A 16 15.48 -4.21 18.77
N ALA A 17 16.24 -5.10 18.16
CA ALA A 17 17.29 -4.76 17.19
C ALA A 17 16.85 -4.99 15.73
N ASN A 18 15.63 -5.41 15.49
CA ASN A 18 15.17 -5.76 14.16
C ASN A 18 14.74 -4.51 13.39
N GLN A 19 15.43 -4.22 12.28
CA GLN A 19 15.17 -3.08 11.39
C GLN A 19 14.20 -3.45 10.25
N ASP A 20 13.58 -4.61 10.29
CA ASP A 20 12.71 -5.09 9.22
C ASP A 20 11.31 -4.49 9.26
N LEU A 21 10.57 -4.71 8.19
CA LEU A 21 9.15 -4.37 8.11
C LEU A 21 8.34 -5.37 8.94
N LEU A 22 7.33 -4.86 9.62
CA LEU A 22 6.33 -5.71 10.28
C LEU A 22 5.27 -6.08 9.24
N HIS A 23 5.08 -7.37 8.98
CA HIS A 23 4.13 -7.86 7.99
C HIS A 23 2.81 -8.25 8.65
N VAL A 24 1.72 -7.67 8.16
CA VAL A 24 0.36 -7.91 8.65
C VAL A 24 -0.52 -8.32 7.46
N ASP A 25 -1.37 -9.31 7.65
CA ASP A 25 -2.28 -9.79 6.61
C ASP A 25 -3.71 -9.31 6.87
N ALA A 26 -4.20 -8.41 6.02
CA ALA A 26 -5.57 -7.93 6.04
C ALA A 26 -6.36 -8.36 4.80
N SER A 27 -5.88 -9.36 4.07
CA SER A 27 -6.55 -9.80 2.84
C SER A 27 -7.96 -10.36 3.07
N THR A 28 -8.22 -10.90 4.26
CA THR A 28 -9.50 -11.52 4.63
C THR A 28 -10.21 -10.83 5.80
N VAL A 29 -9.73 -9.67 6.24
CA VAL A 29 -10.32 -8.92 7.35
C VAL A 29 -10.58 -7.48 6.92
N ASP A 30 -11.11 -6.66 7.83
CA ASP A 30 -11.29 -5.23 7.62
C ASP A 30 -9.96 -4.56 7.25
N LYS A 31 -9.95 -3.82 6.17
CA LYS A 31 -8.76 -3.18 5.60
C LYS A 31 -8.60 -1.72 6.03
N THR A 32 -9.30 -1.33 7.08
CA THR A 32 -9.08 -0.02 7.73
C THR A 32 -7.83 -0.11 8.59
N ILE A 33 -6.82 0.71 8.26
CA ILE A 33 -5.54 0.70 8.98
C ILE A 33 -5.56 1.81 10.02
N PRO A 34 -5.61 1.46 11.33
CA PRO A 34 -5.77 2.46 12.39
C PRO A 34 -4.55 3.40 12.51
N VAL A 35 -4.82 4.66 12.81
CA VAL A 35 -3.78 5.65 13.11
C VAL A 35 -2.89 5.18 14.26
N THR A 36 -3.50 4.63 15.31
CA THR A 36 -2.77 4.13 16.49
C THR A 36 -1.77 3.04 16.13
N THR A 37 -2.15 2.15 15.19
CA THR A 37 -1.27 1.07 14.72
C THR A 37 -0.07 1.64 13.94
N VAL A 38 -0.31 2.59 13.03
CA VAL A 38 0.76 3.24 12.27
C VAL A 38 1.70 4.00 13.21
N LYS A 39 1.16 4.71 14.18
CA LYS A 39 1.96 5.42 15.19
C LYS A 39 2.83 4.49 16.02
N ALA A 40 2.26 3.38 16.48
CA ALA A 40 2.98 2.42 17.30
C ALA A 40 4.19 1.84 16.55
N VAL A 41 4.02 1.52 15.27
CA VAL A 41 5.11 0.99 14.45
C VAL A 41 6.14 2.08 14.13
N SER A 42 5.70 3.31 13.78
CA SER A 42 6.62 4.39 13.45
C SER A 42 7.45 4.86 14.65
N SER A 43 6.95 4.65 15.87
CA SER A 43 7.66 4.98 17.12
C SER A 43 8.56 3.84 17.61
N SER A 44 8.55 2.70 16.92
CA SER A 44 9.38 1.54 17.27
C SER A 44 10.70 1.57 16.50
N SER A 45 11.54 0.57 16.73
CA SER A 45 12.80 0.39 15.98
C SER A 45 12.58 -0.25 14.61
N LEU A 46 11.36 -0.62 14.26
CA LEU A 46 11.03 -1.25 12.99
C LEU A 46 11.12 -0.26 11.83
N ARG A 47 11.44 -0.76 10.65
CA ARG A 47 11.55 0.04 9.44
C ARG A 47 10.19 0.51 8.93
N GLY A 48 9.12 -0.19 9.28
CA GLY A 48 7.77 0.18 8.90
C GLY A 48 6.77 -0.95 9.04
N LEU A 49 5.57 -0.68 8.55
CA LEU A 49 4.43 -1.62 8.58
C LEU A 49 4.04 -1.96 7.14
N HIS A 50 4.03 -3.25 6.82
CA HIS A 50 3.63 -3.78 5.51
C HIS A 50 2.32 -4.54 5.67
N VAL A 51 1.26 -4.07 5.04
CA VAL A 51 -0.09 -4.65 5.18
C VAL A 51 -0.55 -5.22 3.85
N PHE A 52 -0.77 -6.54 3.81
CA PHE A 52 -1.39 -7.19 2.66
C PHE A 52 -2.88 -6.87 2.63
N ILE A 53 -3.36 -6.26 1.55
CA ILE A 53 -4.77 -5.85 1.38
C ILE A 53 -5.49 -6.66 0.30
N GLY A 54 -4.81 -7.61 -0.30
CA GLY A 54 -5.33 -8.53 -1.32
C GLY A 54 -4.32 -9.63 -1.55
N SER A 55 -4.62 -10.54 -2.47
CA SER A 55 -3.74 -11.67 -2.75
C SER A 55 -2.37 -11.25 -3.32
N SER A 56 -2.32 -10.11 -4.02
CA SER A 56 -1.10 -9.60 -4.62
C SER A 56 -0.85 -8.12 -4.35
N ASP A 57 -1.69 -7.50 -3.53
CA ASP A 57 -1.62 -6.07 -3.25
C ASP A 57 -1.28 -5.81 -1.79
N ALA A 58 -0.45 -4.80 -1.56
CA ALA A 58 -0.06 -4.41 -0.22
C ALA A 58 0.22 -2.91 -0.15
N VAL A 59 0.18 -2.36 1.07
CA VAL A 59 0.63 -1.00 1.36
C VAL A 59 1.70 -1.05 2.44
N THR A 60 2.72 -0.19 2.30
CA THR A 60 3.81 -0.11 3.26
C THR A 60 3.92 1.30 3.82
N PHE A 61 3.87 1.39 5.14
CA PHE A 61 4.12 2.62 5.89
C PHE A 61 5.58 2.58 6.36
N LEU A 62 6.44 3.40 5.74
CA LEU A 62 7.86 3.44 6.08
C LEU A 62 8.10 4.46 7.19
N ALA A 63 8.76 4.03 8.27
CA ALA A 63 9.03 4.89 9.42
C ALA A 63 9.91 6.10 9.09
N LYS A 64 10.71 6.03 8.02
CA LYS A 64 11.53 7.15 7.54
C LYS A 64 10.69 8.28 6.95
N ASN A 65 9.46 8.01 6.53
CA ASN A 65 8.54 9.03 6.04
C ASN A 65 7.82 9.67 7.21
N ASP A 66 7.36 10.91 7.03
CA ASP A 66 6.55 11.57 8.04
C ASP A 66 5.15 10.96 8.02
N LEU A 67 4.84 10.15 9.02
CA LEU A 67 3.55 9.48 9.17
C LEU A 67 2.64 10.19 10.18
N SER A 68 3.08 11.32 10.75
CA SER A 68 2.34 12.01 11.81
C SER A 68 0.98 12.55 11.34
N GLY A 69 0.87 12.86 10.06
CA GLY A 69 -0.37 13.35 9.46
C GLY A 69 -1.30 12.27 8.92
N TYR A 70 -0.94 11.00 9.07
CA TYR A 70 -1.74 9.91 8.52
C TYR A 70 -3.18 9.95 9.01
N LYS A 71 -4.12 9.86 8.07
CA LYS A 71 -5.56 9.82 8.33
C LYS A 71 -6.07 8.41 8.07
N GLU A 72 -6.74 7.86 9.06
CA GLU A 72 -7.30 6.51 8.98
C GLU A 72 -8.26 6.38 7.80
N THR A 73 -8.07 5.32 7.02
CA THR A 73 -8.95 5.01 5.90
C THR A 73 -8.99 3.50 5.67
N SER A 74 -10.02 3.07 4.95
CA SER A 74 -10.10 1.70 4.46
C SER A 74 -9.35 1.59 3.13
N PHE A 75 -8.52 0.56 2.99
CA PHE A 75 -7.83 0.22 1.75
C PHE A 75 -8.59 -0.84 0.94
N ASP A 76 -9.89 -0.98 1.19
CA ASP A 76 -10.75 -1.84 0.38
C ASP A 76 -10.80 -1.34 -1.06
N HIS A 77 -10.70 -2.25 -2.02
CA HIS A 77 -10.53 -1.88 -3.42
C HIS A 77 -11.04 -2.97 -4.36
N LYS A 78 -11.25 -2.58 -5.62
CA LYS A 78 -11.55 -3.49 -6.72
C LYS A 78 -10.39 -3.51 -7.69
N ASP A 79 -10.07 -4.69 -8.21
CA ASP A 79 -9.07 -4.90 -9.24
C ASP A 79 -9.74 -5.32 -10.54
N THR A 80 -9.35 -4.69 -11.64
CA THR A 80 -9.81 -5.06 -12.98
C THR A 80 -8.62 -5.11 -13.92
N ILE A 81 -8.45 -6.22 -14.63
CA ILE A 81 -7.41 -6.38 -15.65
C ILE A 81 -8.08 -6.46 -17.00
N THR A 82 -7.74 -5.57 -17.92
CA THR A 82 -8.26 -5.53 -19.28
C THR A 82 -7.13 -5.23 -20.24
N GLY A 83 -6.79 -6.21 -21.10
CA GLY A 83 -5.68 -6.04 -22.04
C GLY A 83 -4.36 -5.78 -21.33
N HIS A 84 -3.73 -4.64 -21.63
CA HIS A 84 -2.47 -4.22 -21.04
C HIS A 84 -2.68 -3.20 -19.91
N THR A 85 -3.82 -3.25 -19.24
CA THR A 85 -4.19 -2.27 -18.22
C THR A 85 -4.70 -2.99 -16.98
N ARG A 86 -4.20 -2.58 -15.82
CA ARG A 86 -4.74 -2.97 -14.51
C ARG A 86 -5.29 -1.73 -13.82
N THR A 87 -6.55 -1.78 -13.42
CA THR A 87 -7.21 -0.69 -12.70
C THR A 87 -7.45 -1.11 -11.27
N ILE A 88 -6.96 -0.30 -10.33
CA ILE A 88 -7.13 -0.49 -8.90
C ILE A 88 -8.01 0.67 -8.40
N GLU A 89 -9.25 0.36 -8.04
CA GLU A 89 -10.20 1.37 -7.58
C GLU A 89 -10.43 1.23 -6.09
N PHE A 90 -9.90 2.17 -5.32
CA PHE A 90 -10.18 2.22 -3.88
C PHE A 90 -11.62 2.66 -3.65
N THR A 91 -12.34 1.92 -2.79
CA THR A 91 -13.75 2.17 -2.50
C THR A 91 -13.94 3.49 -1.74
N HIS A 92 -13.07 3.78 -0.79
CA HIS A 92 -13.08 5.01 -0.02
C HIS A 92 -11.95 5.91 -0.49
N LYS A 93 -12.30 7.04 -1.09
CA LYS A 93 -11.33 7.96 -1.68
C LYS A 93 -11.11 9.13 -0.75
N GLN A 94 -9.88 9.29 -0.27
CA GLN A 94 -9.49 10.41 0.60
C GLN A 94 -7.98 10.61 0.60
N ALA A 95 -7.55 11.79 1.06
CA ALA A 95 -6.15 12.06 1.31
C ALA A 95 -5.67 11.21 2.49
N LEU A 96 -4.47 10.64 2.38
CA LEU A 96 -3.88 9.83 3.45
C LEU A 96 -3.18 10.69 4.50
N GLY A 97 -2.82 11.92 4.17
CA GLY A 97 -2.03 12.76 5.07
C GLY A 97 -0.59 12.31 5.23
N ALA A 98 -0.16 11.34 4.46
CA ALA A 98 1.19 10.77 4.46
C ALA A 98 1.43 10.09 3.13
N THR A 99 2.71 9.87 2.81
CA THR A 99 3.10 9.07 1.65
C THR A 99 3.26 7.63 2.08
N VAL A 100 2.56 6.73 1.41
CA VAL A 100 2.71 5.28 1.60
C VAL A 100 3.10 4.63 0.28
N VAL A 101 3.70 3.45 0.34
CA VAL A 101 4.10 2.71 -0.85
C VAL A 101 3.05 1.66 -1.15
N PHE A 102 2.50 1.70 -2.35
CA PHE A 102 1.57 0.67 -2.83
C PHE A 102 2.34 -0.37 -3.63
N HIS A 103 2.06 -1.64 -3.39
CA HIS A 103 2.68 -2.78 -4.05
C HIS A 103 1.62 -3.61 -4.77
N THR A 104 1.93 -4.05 -5.98
CA THR A 104 1.05 -4.94 -6.74
C THR A 104 1.88 -5.81 -7.69
N ILE A 105 1.20 -6.67 -8.44
CA ILE A 105 1.82 -7.53 -9.44
C ILE A 105 1.14 -7.26 -10.78
N VAL A 106 1.94 -7.18 -11.85
CA VAL A 106 1.46 -7.07 -13.22
C VAL A 106 1.99 -8.26 -14.03
N PRO A 107 1.32 -8.64 -15.15
CA PRO A 107 1.73 -9.80 -15.93
C PRO A 107 2.95 -9.54 -16.85
N VAL A 108 3.65 -8.43 -16.64
CA VAL A 108 4.86 -8.07 -17.37
C VAL A 108 6.06 -8.19 -16.46
N LYS A 109 7.06 -8.98 -16.88
CA LYS A 109 8.29 -9.21 -16.14
C LYS A 109 9.39 -8.33 -16.69
N SER A 110 10.07 -7.58 -15.81
CA SER A 110 11.15 -6.66 -16.17
C SER A 110 10.73 -5.69 -17.27
N GLY A 111 9.46 -5.28 -17.28
CA GLY A 111 8.87 -4.42 -18.28
C GLY A 111 8.49 -3.06 -17.73
N GLU A 112 8.34 -2.09 -18.63
CA GLU A 112 7.96 -0.74 -18.27
C GLU A 112 6.48 -0.68 -17.86
N VAL A 113 6.19 0.00 -16.75
CA VAL A 113 4.84 0.20 -16.24
C VAL A 113 4.65 1.70 -15.96
N THR A 114 3.62 2.28 -16.54
CA THR A 114 3.24 3.67 -16.27
C THR A 114 2.01 3.68 -15.37
N VAL A 115 2.06 4.48 -14.30
CA VAL A 115 0.99 4.56 -13.32
C VAL A 115 0.31 5.91 -13.42
N TYR A 116 -1.01 5.89 -13.54
CA TYR A 116 -1.86 7.07 -13.58
C TYR A 116 -2.79 7.08 -12.39
N LYS A 117 -3.09 8.26 -11.89
CA LYS A 117 -4.18 8.50 -10.96
C LYS A 117 -5.34 9.11 -11.76
N VAL A 118 -6.56 8.67 -11.49
CA VAL A 118 -7.77 9.24 -12.09
C VAL A 118 -8.30 10.29 -11.12
N ASP A 119 -8.45 11.54 -11.60
CA ASP A 119 -8.95 12.63 -10.78
C ASP A 119 -10.49 12.69 -10.74
N ALA A 120 -11.05 13.66 -10.02
CA ALA A 120 -12.48 13.84 -9.87
C ALA A 120 -13.19 14.14 -11.21
N ASN A 121 -12.47 14.65 -12.20
CA ASN A 121 -12.98 14.94 -13.53
C ASN A 121 -12.76 13.78 -14.52
N ASN A 122 -12.37 12.63 -14.00
CA ASN A 122 -12.10 11.41 -14.76
C ASN A 122 -10.91 11.54 -15.72
N ASN A 123 -9.95 12.43 -15.42
CA ASN A 123 -8.72 12.60 -16.17
C ASN A 123 -7.61 11.73 -15.57
N LYS A 124 -6.81 11.11 -16.44
CA LYS A 124 -5.63 10.33 -16.02
C LYS A 124 -4.43 11.27 -15.88
N ILE A 125 -3.82 11.26 -14.70
CA ILE A 125 -2.61 12.05 -14.40
C ILE A 125 -1.49 11.06 -14.10
N GLN A 126 -0.41 11.11 -14.88
CA GLN A 126 0.74 10.25 -14.62
C GLN A 126 1.39 10.62 -13.31
N ILE A 127 1.56 9.61 -12.42
CA ILE A 127 2.18 9.80 -11.12
C ILE A 127 3.49 9.04 -10.98
N ALA A 128 3.72 8.00 -11.79
CA ALA A 128 4.94 7.21 -11.72
C ALA A 128 5.18 6.47 -13.03
N LYS A 129 6.44 6.14 -13.26
CA LYS A 129 6.88 5.27 -14.34
C LYS A 129 7.98 4.40 -13.77
N THR A 130 7.82 3.09 -13.85
CA THR A 130 8.71 2.16 -13.20
C THR A 130 8.90 0.91 -14.06
N ILE A 131 9.75 0.03 -13.61
CA ILE A 131 10.00 -1.26 -14.29
C ILE A 131 9.60 -2.37 -13.31
N SER A 132 8.77 -3.29 -13.78
CA SER A 132 8.39 -4.45 -12.97
C SER A 132 9.61 -5.34 -12.73
N THR A 133 9.59 -6.06 -11.60
CA THR A 133 10.65 -7.02 -11.29
C THR A 133 10.53 -8.25 -12.18
N VAL A 134 11.47 -9.18 -12.04
CA VAL A 134 11.44 -10.47 -12.75
C VAL A 134 10.21 -11.30 -12.38
N ASN A 135 9.56 -10.98 -11.26
CA ASN A 135 8.31 -11.62 -10.81
C ASN A 135 7.07 -10.78 -11.10
N GLY A 136 7.21 -9.68 -11.84
CA GLY A 136 6.12 -8.79 -12.15
C GLY A 136 5.71 -7.84 -11.03
N GLN A 137 6.51 -7.71 -9.99
CA GLN A 137 6.21 -6.83 -8.87
C GLN A 137 6.43 -5.37 -9.25
N VAL A 138 5.50 -4.51 -8.83
CA VAL A 138 5.54 -3.07 -9.07
C VAL A 138 5.23 -2.36 -7.75
N CYS A 139 5.97 -1.29 -7.45
CA CYS A 139 5.65 -0.45 -6.31
C CYS A 139 5.74 1.03 -6.70
N PHE A 140 4.91 1.85 -6.09
CA PHE A 140 4.89 3.29 -6.32
C PHE A 140 4.30 4.02 -5.11
N PRO A 141 4.71 5.28 -4.88
CA PRO A 141 4.17 6.04 -3.75
C PRO A 141 2.77 6.55 -4.05
N ILE A 142 1.91 6.54 -3.05
CA ILE A 142 0.57 7.14 -3.10
C ILE A 142 0.39 8.07 -1.89
N THR A 143 -0.36 9.15 -2.07
CA THR A 143 -0.70 10.12 -1.00
C THR A 143 -2.19 10.18 -0.73
N GLU A 144 -2.97 9.40 -1.48
CA GLU A 144 -4.41 9.32 -1.32
C GLU A 144 -4.91 7.96 -1.80
N THR A 145 -6.06 7.54 -1.30
CA THR A 145 -6.80 6.44 -1.90
C THR A 145 -7.61 7.03 -3.05
N ALA A 146 -7.45 6.46 -4.24
CA ALA A 146 -8.03 6.97 -5.48
C ALA A 146 -8.25 5.80 -6.44
N THR A 147 -8.51 6.09 -7.69
CA THR A 147 -8.44 5.10 -8.75
C THR A 147 -7.09 5.22 -9.44
N TYR A 148 -6.36 4.11 -9.52
CA TYR A 148 -5.06 4.04 -10.16
C TYR A 148 -5.13 3.11 -11.35
N VAL A 149 -4.50 3.52 -12.45
CA VAL A 149 -4.43 2.75 -13.70
C VAL A 149 -2.98 2.48 -14.02
N LEU A 150 -2.64 1.21 -14.15
CA LEU A 150 -1.31 0.76 -14.53
C LEU A 150 -1.36 0.28 -15.98
N GLU A 151 -0.54 0.89 -16.84
CA GLU A 151 -0.42 0.50 -18.24
C GLU A 151 0.94 -0.16 -18.49
N TYR A 152 0.90 -1.31 -19.16
CA TYR A 152 2.10 -2.12 -19.42
C TYR A 152 2.05 -2.85 -20.75
#